data_2c580f67931a2401b6fb293be149743e
#
_entry.id   2c580f67931a2401b6fb293be149743e
#
_cell.length_a   1.000
_cell.length_b   1.000
_cell.length_c   1.000
_cell.angle_alpha   90.00
_cell.angle_beta   90.00
_cell.angle_gamma   90.00
#
_symmetry.space_group_name_H-M   'P 1'
#
loop_
_entity.id
_entity.type
_entity.pdbx_description
1 polymer ?
#
loop_
_entity_poly.entity_id
_entity_poly.type
_entity_poly.pdbx_seq_one_letter_code
_entity_poly.pdbx_strand_id
1 'polypeptide(L)'
;MKRIRNLFCLSLLLVAVGLPAVAQTKLHVPLPDSITTVGYATGSLKTLSGSVEKITETQMNKDQITNPLEAIRGRVPGLTIQRGSNGPAALDAVRLRGTTSLTSGNDPLIIVDGVFGDLSMLTSIYPTDIESFTILKDASETAQYGSRGASGVIEVTTKKGMSGRTQVAYNGSFGISTVYKNLKMLSGDEYRRIASERGISILDKGNNTDFQKEIEQTGLQQNHHIAFYGGSSESSYRVSLGFMDRQGVILNEDMKNFTSNMNMNQKMFDGFLNCELGMFGSIQKNHNLVDYQKTFYSAATFNPTYPNHKD
;
A
#
# COMPACT_ATOMS: atom_id res chain seq x y z
N MET A 1 18.80 -1.03 32.43
CA MET A 1 18.27 -1.42 31.12
C MET A 1 18.16 -0.28 30.07
N LYS A 2 18.77 0.89 30.27
CA LYS A 2 18.75 2.03 29.31
C LYS A 2 20.02 2.15 28.43
N ARG A 3 21.06 1.32 28.61
CA ARG A 3 22.35 1.45 27.91
C ARG A 3 22.53 0.54 26.68
N ILE A 4 21.66 -0.42 26.43
CA ILE A 4 21.80 -1.36 25.29
C ILE A 4 21.08 -0.84 24.03
N ARG A 5 20.18 0.15 24.16
CA ARG A 5 19.37 0.70 23.05
C ARG A 5 20.15 1.64 22.12
N ASN A 6 21.28 2.19 22.59
CA ASN A 6 22.07 3.15 21.80
C ASN A 6 23.22 2.51 20.99
N LEU A 7 23.52 1.22 21.20
CA LEU A 7 24.59 0.56 20.43
C LEU A 7 24.10 -0.03 19.10
N PHE A 8 22.78 -0.28 18.97
CA PHE A 8 22.22 -0.82 17.71
C PHE A 8 21.99 0.24 16.62
N CYS A 9 21.90 1.51 16.99
CA CYS A 9 21.75 2.59 15.98
C CYS A 9 23.07 3.02 15.32
N LEU A 10 24.23 2.73 15.93
CA LEU A 10 25.53 3.22 15.41
C LEU A 10 26.21 2.24 14.45
N SER A 11 25.82 0.97 14.44
CA SER A 11 26.43 -0.04 13.56
C SER A 11 25.81 -0.13 12.17
N LEU A 12 24.66 0.48 11.94
CA LEU A 12 23.94 0.43 10.63
C LEU A 12 24.35 1.57 9.69
N LEU A 13 25.13 2.55 10.16
CA LEU A 13 25.50 3.74 9.38
C LEU A 13 26.82 3.59 8.58
N LEU A 14 27.50 2.44 8.66
CA LEU A 14 28.87 2.29 8.11
C LEU A 14 28.96 1.39 6.86
N VAL A 15 27.85 0.96 6.28
CA VAL A 15 27.84 0.11 5.06
C VAL A 15 27.38 0.87 3.81
N ALA A 16 27.15 2.16 3.87
CA ALA A 16 26.62 2.96 2.76
C ALA A 16 27.70 3.66 1.90
N VAL A 17 28.94 3.19 1.89
CA VAL A 17 29.97 3.77 1.01
C VAL A 17 30.59 2.69 0.14
N GLY A 18 30.22 2.71 -1.16
CA GLY A 18 31.06 2.14 -2.21
C GLY A 18 30.56 0.91 -2.94
N LEU A 19 29.45 1.01 -3.65
CA LEU A 19 29.23 0.15 -4.82
C LEU A 19 28.96 1.03 -6.05
N PRO A 20 29.68 0.84 -7.17
CA PRO A 20 29.42 1.59 -8.38
C PRO A 20 28.04 1.20 -8.92
N ALA A 21 27.18 2.19 -9.13
CA ALA A 21 25.93 2.02 -9.86
C ALA A 21 26.25 1.67 -11.31
N VAL A 22 26.24 0.38 -11.63
CA VAL A 22 26.23 -0.07 -13.02
C VAL A 22 24.81 0.17 -13.54
N ALA A 23 24.64 1.25 -14.30
CA ALA A 23 23.43 1.49 -15.07
C ALA A 23 23.30 0.39 -16.13
N GLN A 24 22.54 -0.65 -15.84
CA GLN A 24 22.13 -1.61 -16.86
C GLN A 24 21.03 -0.98 -17.71
N THR A 25 21.41 -0.44 -18.85
CA THR A 25 20.47 -0.11 -19.93
C THR A 25 19.93 -1.44 -20.46
N LYS A 26 18.79 -1.90 -19.92
CA LYS A 26 18.09 -3.05 -20.52
C LYS A 26 17.48 -2.60 -21.83
N LEU A 27 18.06 -3.09 -22.91
CA LEU A 27 17.44 -3.03 -24.23
C LEU A 27 16.02 -3.63 -24.13
N HIS A 28 15.03 -2.84 -24.47
CA HIS A 28 13.63 -3.29 -24.50
C HIS A 28 13.45 -4.18 -25.74
N VAL A 29 13.75 -5.47 -25.59
CA VAL A 29 13.36 -6.47 -26.58
C VAL A 29 11.87 -6.73 -26.33
N PRO A 30 10.98 -6.51 -27.31
CA PRO A 30 9.57 -6.89 -27.14
C PRO A 30 9.53 -8.40 -26.90
N LEU A 31 9.06 -8.80 -25.72
CA LEU A 31 8.85 -10.20 -25.38
C LEU A 31 7.86 -10.81 -26.37
N PRO A 32 8.12 -12.02 -26.88
CA PRO A 32 7.15 -12.75 -27.69
C PRO A 32 5.84 -12.89 -26.91
N ASP A 33 4.73 -12.93 -27.61
CA ASP A 33 3.36 -13.03 -27.07
C ASP A 33 3.31 -14.01 -25.89
N SER A 34 3.37 -13.48 -24.67
CA SER A 34 3.37 -14.32 -23.49
C SER A 34 1.98 -14.93 -23.34
N ILE A 35 1.94 -16.24 -23.35
CA ILE A 35 0.75 -16.98 -22.96
C ILE A 35 0.43 -16.58 -21.52
N THR A 36 -0.76 -16.04 -21.30
CA THR A 36 -1.25 -15.64 -19.99
C THR A 36 -2.46 -16.49 -19.67
N THR A 37 -2.48 -17.06 -18.48
CA THR A 37 -3.68 -17.70 -17.94
C THR A 37 -4.53 -16.60 -17.32
N VAL A 38 -5.79 -16.50 -17.75
CA VAL A 38 -6.77 -15.57 -17.23
C VAL A 38 -7.95 -16.42 -16.74
N GLY A 39 -8.05 -16.54 -15.42
CA GLY A 39 -9.01 -17.48 -14.83
C GLY A 39 -8.75 -18.91 -15.28
N TYR A 40 -9.75 -19.53 -15.92
CA TYR A 40 -9.65 -20.90 -16.48
C TYR A 40 -9.23 -20.95 -17.95
N ALA A 41 -9.09 -19.78 -18.59
CA ALA A 41 -8.69 -19.69 -20.00
C ALA A 41 -7.18 -19.40 -20.12
N THR A 42 -6.53 -20.12 -21.03
CA THR A 42 -5.11 -19.91 -21.35
C THR A 42 -5.02 -19.40 -22.78
N GLY A 43 -4.41 -18.23 -22.97
CA GLY A 43 -4.29 -17.64 -24.31
C GLY A 43 -3.29 -16.48 -24.34
N SER A 44 -3.00 -15.98 -25.54
CA SER A 44 -2.26 -14.74 -25.69
C SER A 44 -3.18 -13.56 -25.37
N LEU A 45 -2.65 -12.52 -24.69
CA LEU A 45 -3.39 -11.27 -24.41
C LEU A 45 -4.00 -10.64 -25.68
N LYS A 46 -3.40 -10.90 -26.85
CA LYS A 46 -3.91 -10.43 -28.16
C LYS A 46 -5.09 -11.24 -28.70
N THR A 47 -5.26 -12.48 -28.24
CA THR A 47 -6.34 -13.36 -28.70
C THR A 47 -7.54 -13.36 -27.78
N LEU A 48 -7.43 -12.77 -26.58
CA LEU A 48 -8.55 -12.58 -25.68
C LEU A 48 -9.49 -11.51 -26.24
N SER A 49 -10.77 -11.81 -26.32
CA SER A 49 -11.79 -10.89 -26.84
C SER A 49 -12.14 -9.75 -25.90
N GLY A 50 -11.83 -9.90 -24.63
CA GLY A 50 -12.13 -8.93 -23.57
C GLY A 50 -10.96 -7.97 -23.29
N SER A 51 -11.27 -6.90 -22.56
CA SER A 51 -10.27 -5.92 -22.10
C SER A 51 -9.55 -6.42 -20.86
N VAL A 52 -8.49 -7.18 -21.07
CA VAL A 52 -7.58 -7.66 -20.03
C VAL A 52 -6.32 -6.83 -20.04
N GLU A 53 -5.89 -6.37 -18.89
CA GLU A 53 -4.64 -5.61 -18.74
C GLU A 53 -3.76 -6.25 -17.68
N LYS A 54 -2.53 -6.59 -18.07
CA LYS A 54 -1.52 -7.16 -17.19
C LYS A 54 -0.43 -6.16 -16.93
N ILE A 55 -0.23 -5.82 -15.67
CA ILE A 55 0.82 -4.93 -15.17
C ILE A 55 1.88 -5.77 -14.49
N THR A 56 3.06 -5.82 -15.06
CA THR A 56 4.21 -6.54 -14.50
C THR A 56 5.01 -5.65 -13.55
N GLU A 57 5.88 -6.22 -12.73
CA GLU A 57 6.72 -5.51 -11.77
C GLU A 57 7.47 -4.31 -12.39
N THR A 58 7.90 -4.41 -13.64
CA THR A 58 8.61 -3.32 -14.33
C THR A 58 7.75 -2.12 -14.65
N GLN A 59 6.44 -2.33 -14.77
CA GLN A 59 5.44 -1.30 -15.09
C GLN A 59 4.79 -0.70 -13.85
N MET A 60 4.96 -1.34 -12.70
CA MET A 60 4.44 -0.85 -11.41
C MET A 60 5.14 0.44 -10.98
N ASN A 61 4.44 1.25 -10.19
CA ASN A 61 5.06 2.37 -9.50
C ASN A 61 6.07 1.81 -8.48
N LYS A 62 7.23 2.47 -8.36
CA LYS A 62 8.35 2.03 -7.52
C LYS A 62 8.60 2.94 -6.32
N ASP A 63 7.70 3.86 -6.04
CA ASP A 63 7.78 4.76 -4.89
C ASP A 63 7.68 3.99 -3.56
N GLN A 64 7.67 4.69 -2.45
CA GLN A 64 7.41 4.08 -1.15
C GLN A 64 5.97 3.58 -1.05
N ILE A 65 5.72 2.41 -1.62
CA ILE A 65 4.40 1.79 -1.71
C ILE A 65 4.12 1.08 -0.39
N THR A 66 3.03 1.44 0.25
CA THR A 66 2.55 0.80 1.47
C THR A 66 1.36 -0.11 1.22
N ASN A 67 0.54 0.25 0.23
CA ASN A 67 -0.59 -0.56 -0.21
C ASN A 67 -0.30 -1.09 -1.62
N PRO A 68 -0.43 -2.40 -1.89
CA PRO A 68 -0.23 -2.98 -3.22
C PRO A 68 -0.97 -2.27 -4.35
N LEU A 69 -2.15 -1.70 -4.07
CA LEU A 69 -2.93 -0.92 -5.05
C LEU A 69 -2.21 0.35 -5.54
N GLU A 70 -1.36 0.94 -4.72
CA GLU A 70 -0.58 2.11 -5.13
C GLU A 70 0.39 1.78 -6.28
N ALA A 71 0.81 0.52 -6.38
CA ALA A 71 1.67 0.05 -7.46
C ALA A 71 1.02 0.19 -8.85
N ILE A 72 -0.30 0.06 -8.92
CA ILE A 72 -1.05 0.13 -10.19
C ILE A 72 -1.84 1.43 -10.38
N ARG A 73 -1.78 2.34 -9.40
CA ARG A 73 -2.48 3.64 -9.49
C ARG A 73 -2.03 4.43 -10.70
N GLY A 74 -3.01 4.83 -11.55
CA GLY A 74 -2.75 5.60 -12.77
C GLY A 74 -2.12 4.80 -13.91
N ARG A 75 -1.95 3.47 -13.76
CA ARG A 75 -1.40 2.59 -14.80
C ARG A 75 -2.46 1.91 -15.64
N VAL A 76 -3.67 1.78 -15.11
CA VAL A 76 -4.76 1.01 -15.74
C VAL A 76 -5.89 1.94 -16.13
N PRO A 77 -6.21 2.09 -17.42
CA PRO A 77 -7.36 2.87 -17.86
C PRO A 77 -8.68 2.30 -17.31
N GLY A 78 -9.52 3.19 -16.76
CA GLY A 78 -10.81 2.82 -16.15
C GLY A 78 -10.71 2.27 -14.72
N LEU A 79 -9.53 2.16 -14.14
CA LEU A 79 -9.31 1.85 -12.73
C LEU A 79 -9.13 3.15 -11.95
N THR A 80 -10.02 3.42 -11.00
CA THR A 80 -9.91 4.54 -10.08
C THR A 80 -9.59 4.02 -8.68
N ILE A 81 -8.52 4.50 -8.10
CA ILE A 81 -8.10 4.18 -6.74
C ILE A 81 -8.10 5.48 -5.95
N GLN A 82 -9.06 5.62 -5.04
CA GLN A 82 -9.16 6.77 -4.15
C GLN A 82 -8.56 6.40 -2.81
N ARG A 83 -7.54 7.13 -2.40
CA ARG A 83 -6.92 6.91 -1.09
C ARG A 83 -7.93 7.19 0.01
N GLY A 84 -8.03 6.27 0.96
CA GLY A 84 -8.82 6.48 2.16
C GLY A 84 -8.32 7.70 2.94
N SER A 85 -9.25 8.45 3.53
CA SER A 85 -8.96 9.70 4.25
C SER A 85 -8.64 9.52 5.73
N ASN A 86 -8.67 8.29 6.24
CA ASN A 86 -8.62 8.00 7.68
C ASN A 86 -7.22 7.53 8.13
N GLY A 87 -6.17 8.25 7.73
CA GLY A 87 -4.81 7.99 8.21
C GLY A 87 -4.03 6.90 7.48
N PRO A 88 -2.90 6.45 8.05
CA PRO A 88 -1.96 5.52 7.38
C PRO A 88 -2.53 4.15 7.06
N ALA A 89 -3.51 3.67 7.84
CA ALA A 89 -4.14 2.36 7.69
C ALA A 89 -5.44 2.38 6.89
N ALA A 90 -5.82 3.54 6.34
CA ALA A 90 -7.05 3.66 5.58
C ALA A 90 -7.03 2.79 4.33
N LEU A 91 -8.10 2.01 4.14
CA LEU A 91 -8.30 1.23 2.93
C LEU A 91 -8.65 2.17 1.76
N ASP A 92 -8.05 1.92 0.62
CA ASP A 92 -8.38 2.62 -0.61
C ASP A 92 -9.74 2.15 -1.14
N ALA A 93 -10.53 3.08 -1.66
CA ALA A 93 -11.72 2.71 -2.43
C ALA A 93 -11.32 2.47 -3.90
N VAL A 94 -11.65 1.31 -4.42
CA VAL A 94 -11.31 0.88 -5.77
C VAL A 94 -12.55 0.76 -6.62
N ARG A 95 -12.50 1.33 -7.81
CA ARG A 95 -13.61 1.26 -8.77
C ARG A 95 -13.08 0.92 -10.15
N LEU A 96 -13.70 -0.06 -10.78
CA LEU A 96 -13.47 -0.41 -12.18
C LEU A 96 -14.66 0.07 -13.01
N ARG A 97 -14.42 0.94 -14.00
CA ARG A 97 -15.45 1.49 -14.91
C ARG A 97 -16.60 2.23 -14.21
N GLY A 98 -16.38 2.70 -12.96
CA GLY A 98 -17.37 3.48 -12.22
C GLY A 98 -18.23 2.67 -11.25
N THR A 99 -19.42 3.18 -10.94
CA THR A 99 -20.35 2.57 -10.00
C THR A 99 -21.22 1.56 -10.74
N THR A 100 -21.18 0.31 -10.32
CA THR A 100 -21.94 -0.81 -10.92
C THR A 100 -23.21 -1.14 -10.13
N SER A 101 -23.26 -0.75 -8.84
CA SER A 101 -24.41 -1.00 -7.97
C SER A 101 -24.72 0.23 -7.12
N LEU A 102 -26.02 0.49 -6.92
CA LEU A 102 -26.50 1.56 -6.03
C LEU A 102 -26.63 1.10 -4.57
N THR A 103 -26.81 -0.19 -4.33
CA THR A 103 -27.11 -0.74 -3.00
C THR A 103 -26.08 -1.74 -2.50
N SER A 104 -25.35 -2.38 -3.40
CA SER A 104 -24.30 -3.35 -3.07
C SER A 104 -22.92 -2.71 -3.19
N GLY A 105 -21.89 -3.37 -2.67
CA GLY A 105 -20.51 -2.96 -2.83
C GLY A 105 -20.11 -2.83 -4.30
N ASN A 106 -19.24 -1.87 -4.60
CA ASN A 106 -18.71 -1.62 -5.94
C ASN A 106 -17.22 -1.98 -6.05
N ASP A 107 -16.69 -2.62 -5.02
CA ASP A 107 -15.30 -3.04 -5.01
C ASP A 107 -15.09 -4.25 -5.93
N PRO A 108 -14.01 -4.29 -6.70
CA PRO A 108 -13.70 -5.44 -7.53
C PRO A 108 -13.40 -6.68 -6.69
N LEU A 109 -13.64 -7.84 -7.26
CA LEU A 109 -13.21 -9.12 -6.67
C LEU A 109 -11.67 -9.19 -6.72
N ILE A 110 -11.08 -9.51 -5.60
CA ILE A 110 -9.63 -9.76 -5.52
C ILE A 110 -9.37 -11.26 -5.55
N ILE A 111 -8.40 -11.68 -6.35
CA ILE A 111 -7.94 -13.06 -6.42
C ILE A 111 -6.42 -13.05 -6.26
N VAL A 112 -5.91 -13.72 -5.24
CA VAL A 112 -4.47 -13.83 -4.99
C VAL A 112 -4.05 -15.27 -5.16
N ASP A 113 -3.21 -15.54 -6.15
CA ASP A 113 -2.75 -16.90 -6.50
C ASP A 113 -3.89 -17.93 -6.57
N GLY A 114 -5.05 -17.51 -7.11
CA GLY A 114 -6.24 -18.34 -7.24
C GLY A 114 -7.17 -18.35 -6.01
N VAL A 115 -6.79 -17.71 -4.90
CA VAL A 115 -7.62 -17.60 -3.70
C VAL A 115 -8.50 -16.35 -3.78
N PHE A 116 -9.81 -16.54 -3.63
CA PHE A 116 -10.81 -15.47 -3.68
C PHE A 116 -10.83 -14.67 -2.37
N GLY A 117 -10.80 -13.35 -2.47
CA GLY A 117 -10.82 -12.44 -1.32
C GLY A 117 -11.43 -11.08 -1.64
N ASP A 118 -11.13 -10.14 -0.79
CA ASP A 118 -11.52 -8.74 -0.88
C ASP A 118 -10.29 -7.81 -0.84
N LEU A 119 -10.53 -6.50 -0.82
CA LEU A 119 -9.46 -5.52 -0.78
C LEU A 119 -8.57 -5.66 0.48
N SER A 120 -9.11 -6.16 1.59
CA SER A 120 -8.35 -6.34 2.83
C SER A 120 -7.27 -7.43 2.68
N MET A 121 -7.53 -8.43 1.84
CA MET A 121 -6.59 -9.51 1.54
C MET A 121 -5.28 -8.97 0.91
N LEU A 122 -5.36 -7.89 0.12
CA LEU A 122 -4.17 -7.27 -0.47
C LEU A 122 -3.22 -6.70 0.58
N THR A 123 -3.75 -6.23 1.72
CA THR A 123 -2.91 -5.71 2.80
C THR A 123 -2.06 -6.78 3.49
N SER A 124 -2.40 -8.06 3.26
CA SER A 124 -1.64 -9.21 3.77
C SER A 124 -0.43 -9.56 2.93
N ILE A 125 -0.27 -8.92 1.75
CA ILE A 125 0.84 -9.17 0.84
C ILE A 125 1.76 -7.97 0.85
N TYR A 126 3.05 -8.21 1.01
CA TYR A 126 4.01 -7.13 0.89
C TYR A 126 4.15 -6.72 -0.58
N PRO A 127 4.13 -5.43 -0.93
CA PRO A 127 4.09 -4.98 -2.33
C PRO A 127 5.21 -5.55 -3.22
N THR A 128 6.40 -5.75 -2.68
CA THR A 128 7.54 -6.30 -3.44
C THR A 128 7.44 -7.82 -3.69
N ASP A 129 6.50 -8.52 -3.04
CA ASP A 129 6.23 -9.93 -3.30
C ASP A 129 5.28 -10.14 -4.48
N ILE A 130 4.73 -9.07 -5.04
CA ILE A 130 3.84 -9.14 -6.19
C ILE A 130 4.67 -9.19 -7.47
N GLU A 131 4.35 -10.16 -8.33
CA GLU A 131 4.93 -10.32 -9.65
C GLU A 131 4.12 -9.54 -10.69
N SER A 132 2.79 -9.69 -10.66
CA SER A 132 1.92 -9.01 -11.61
C SER A 132 0.50 -8.82 -11.08
N PHE A 133 -0.17 -7.83 -11.64
CA PHE A 133 -1.61 -7.64 -11.55
C PHE A 133 -2.23 -7.90 -12.92
N THR A 134 -3.30 -8.69 -12.95
CA THR A 134 -4.14 -8.89 -14.14
C THR A 134 -5.52 -8.34 -13.83
N ILE A 135 -5.96 -7.34 -14.61
CA ILE A 135 -7.21 -6.64 -14.39
C ILE A 135 -8.21 -7.03 -15.48
N LEU A 136 -9.30 -7.68 -15.07
CA LEU A 136 -10.39 -8.10 -15.93
C LEU A 136 -11.51 -7.08 -15.83
N LYS A 137 -11.75 -6.35 -16.91
CA LYS A 137 -12.69 -5.23 -16.94
C LYS A 137 -14.03 -5.57 -17.59
N ASP A 138 -14.05 -6.53 -18.52
CA ASP A 138 -15.21 -6.88 -19.31
C ASP A 138 -15.98 -8.05 -18.76
N ALA A 139 -17.29 -8.06 -18.98
CA ALA A 139 -18.17 -9.12 -18.54
C ALA A 139 -17.83 -10.48 -19.19
N SER A 140 -17.29 -10.49 -20.41
CA SER A 140 -16.84 -11.71 -21.08
C SER A 140 -15.80 -12.47 -20.27
N GLU A 141 -14.88 -11.74 -19.63
CA GLU A 141 -13.78 -12.30 -18.84
C GLU A 141 -14.20 -12.55 -17.39
N THR A 142 -15.07 -11.68 -16.84
CA THR A 142 -15.49 -11.80 -15.44
C THR A 142 -16.66 -12.76 -15.23
N ALA A 143 -17.36 -13.17 -16.29
CA ALA A 143 -18.52 -14.08 -16.21
C ALA A 143 -18.20 -15.41 -15.50
N GLN A 144 -16.98 -15.92 -15.63
CA GLN A 144 -16.52 -17.14 -14.98
C GLN A 144 -16.53 -17.03 -13.45
N TYR A 145 -16.51 -15.82 -12.89
CA TYR A 145 -16.56 -15.55 -11.45
C TYR A 145 -17.96 -15.25 -10.93
N GLY A 146 -18.98 -15.37 -11.81
CA GLY A 146 -20.40 -15.15 -11.48
C GLY A 146 -20.66 -13.73 -10.99
N SER A 147 -21.63 -13.58 -10.09
CA SER A 147 -22.05 -12.27 -9.56
C SER A 147 -20.93 -11.53 -8.80
N ARG A 148 -19.96 -12.25 -8.24
CA ARG A 148 -18.82 -11.64 -7.54
C ARG A 148 -17.88 -10.86 -8.49
N GLY A 149 -17.85 -11.24 -9.78
CA GLY A 149 -17.08 -10.54 -10.81
C GLY A 149 -17.78 -9.33 -11.42
N ALA A 150 -19.01 -8.99 -11.00
CA ALA A 150 -19.81 -7.93 -11.61
C ALA A 150 -19.14 -6.53 -11.57
N SER A 151 -18.37 -6.23 -10.52
CA SER A 151 -17.61 -4.98 -10.37
C SER A 151 -16.19 -5.07 -10.95
N GLY A 152 -15.89 -6.12 -11.74
CA GLY A 152 -14.57 -6.43 -12.25
C GLY A 152 -13.75 -7.32 -11.32
N VAL A 153 -12.62 -7.79 -11.83
CA VAL A 153 -11.72 -8.69 -11.09
C VAL A 153 -10.30 -8.18 -11.18
N ILE A 154 -9.59 -8.22 -10.07
CA ILE A 154 -8.15 -7.96 -9.98
C ILE A 154 -7.48 -9.23 -9.50
N GLU A 155 -6.78 -9.91 -10.40
CA GLU A 155 -5.93 -11.04 -10.08
C GLU A 155 -4.53 -10.56 -9.71
N VAL A 156 -4.02 -11.06 -8.61
CA VAL A 156 -2.67 -10.77 -8.11
C VAL A 156 -1.87 -12.06 -8.14
N THR A 157 -0.78 -12.04 -8.86
CA THR A 157 0.18 -13.16 -8.87
C THR A 157 1.36 -12.78 -8.00
N THR A 158 1.68 -13.62 -7.02
CA THR A 158 2.86 -13.42 -6.18
C THR A 158 4.10 -14.06 -6.79
N LYS A 159 5.27 -13.52 -6.43
CA LYS A 159 6.56 -14.07 -6.84
C LYS A 159 6.75 -15.47 -6.29
N LYS A 160 7.08 -16.40 -7.15
CA LYS A 160 7.35 -17.79 -6.81
C LYS A 160 8.86 -18.05 -6.66
N GLY A 161 9.21 -19.20 -6.12
CA GLY A 161 10.57 -19.69 -6.10
C GLY A 161 11.08 -19.99 -7.51
N MET A 162 12.37 -19.81 -7.72
CA MET A 162 13.04 -20.14 -8.97
C MET A 162 14.03 -21.28 -8.74
N SER A 163 14.25 -22.10 -9.76
CA SER A 163 15.32 -23.10 -9.73
C SER A 163 16.69 -22.41 -9.66
N GLY A 164 17.61 -22.98 -8.88
CA GLY A 164 18.95 -22.47 -8.73
C GLY A 164 19.40 -22.42 -7.27
N ARG A 165 20.58 -21.86 -7.06
CA ARG A 165 21.13 -21.70 -5.70
C ARG A 165 20.22 -20.79 -4.86
N THR A 166 20.16 -21.05 -3.58
CA THR A 166 19.47 -20.16 -2.62
C THR A 166 20.01 -18.75 -2.72
N GLN A 167 19.10 -17.81 -2.91
CA GLN A 167 19.38 -16.38 -2.96
C GLN A 167 18.61 -15.67 -1.85
N VAL A 168 19.18 -14.57 -1.38
CA VAL A 168 18.56 -13.70 -0.38
C VAL A 168 18.42 -12.32 -1.01
N ALA A 169 17.21 -11.79 -0.98
CA ALA A 169 16.92 -10.43 -1.39
C ALA A 169 16.45 -9.62 -0.16
N TYR A 170 17.06 -8.46 0.04
CA TYR A 170 16.63 -7.52 1.06
C TYR A 170 16.29 -6.18 0.43
N ASN A 171 15.12 -5.65 0.78
CA ASN A 171 14.68 -4.32 0.40
C ASN A 171 14.34 -3.54 1.67
N GLY A 172 14.93 -2.37 1.81
CA GLY A 172 14.67 -1.45 2.92
C GLY A 172 14.40 -0.04 2.42
N SER A 173 13.47 0.66 3.04
CA SER A 173 13.23 2.08 2.77
C SER A 173 12.90 2.83 4.05
N PHE A 174 13.28 4.10 4.08
CA PHE A 174 12.98 5.04 5.14
C PHE A 174 12.42 6.31 4.54
N GLY A 175 11.38 6.87 5.15
CA GLY A 175 10.71 8.08 4.70
C GLY A 175 10.31 8.99 5.84
N ILE A 176 10.24 10.27 5.52
CA ILE A 176 9.77 11.33 6.41
C ILE A 176 8.60 12.02 5.73
N SER A 177 7.50 12.18 6.44
CA SER A 177 6.29 12.86 5.97
C SER A 177 6.00 14.06 6.84
N THR A 178 5.73 15.20 6.22
CA THR A 178 5.34 16.43 6.91
C THR A 178 4.10 17.01 6.25
N VAL A 179 3.34 17.81 6.99
CA VAL A 179 2.22 18.55 6.41
C VAL A 179 2.76 19.58 5.43
N TYR A 180 2.32 19.52 4.19
CA TYR A 180 2.78 20.42 3.13
C TYR A 180 2.19 21.81 3.27
N LYS A 181 0.91 21.92 3.67
CA LYS A 181 0.19 23.19 3.73
C LYS A 181 -1.00 23.09 4.68
N ASN A 182 -1.11 24.08 5.56
CA ASN A 182 -2.24 24.26 6.45
C ASN A 182 -3.24 25.25 5.88
N LEU A 183 -4.46 25.19 6.39
CA LEU A 183 -5.47 26.22 6.11
C LEU A 183 -5.03 27.52 6.76
N LYS A 184 -5.14 28.62 6.03
CA LYS A 184 -4.86 29.95 6.57
C LYS A 184 -6.04 30.39 7.44
N MET A 185 -5.87 30.28 8.76
CA MET A 185 -6.85 30.68 9.76
C MET A 185 -6.41 31.96 10.44
N LEU A 186 -7.34 32.59 11.18
CA LEU A 186 -7.03 33.77 11.99
C LEU A 186 -6.16 33.40 13.17
N SER A 187 -5.11 34.15 13.39
CA SER A 187 -4.35 34.11 14.65
C SER A 187 -5.19 34.68 15.81
N GLY A 188 -4.79 34.40 17.06
CA GLY A 188 -5.46 34.96 18.23
C GLY A 188 -5.50 36.50 18.22
N ASP A 189 -4.44 37.14 17.76
CA ASP A 189 -4.34 38.58 17.63
C ASP A 189 -5.24 39.16 16.54
N GLU A 190 -5.29 38.54 15.39
CA GLU A 190 -6.21 38.90 14.31
C GLU A 190 -7.66 38.69 14.69
N TYR A 191 -7.94 37.59 15.44
CA TYR A 191 -9.27 37.29 15.93
C TYR A 191 -9.77 38.39 16.90
N ARG A 192 -8.93 38.83 17.88
CA ARG A 192 -9.20 39.93 18.78
C ARG A 192 -9.45 41.25 18.05
N ARG A 193 -8.57 41.57 17.08
CA ARG A 193 -8.67 42.80 16.31
C ARG A 193 -9.99 42.85 15.53
N ILE A 194 -10.32 41.79 14.78
CA ILE A 194 -11.56 41.73 13.99
C ILE A 194 -12.80 41.78 14.90
N ALA A 195 -12.77 41.11 16.05
CA ALA A 195 -13.87 41.14 17.00
C ALA A 195 -14.11 42.58 17.54
N SER A 196 -13.03 43.27 17.90
CA SER A 196 -13.08 44.66 18.35
C SER A 196 -13.59 45.60 17.25
N GLU A 197 -13.10 45.47 16.01
CA GLU A 197 -13.55 46.27 14.86
C GLU A 197 -15.04 46.10 14.54
N ARG A 198 -15.57 44.88 14.78
CA ARG A 198 -16.97 44.53 14.51
C ARG A 198 -17.89 44.67 15.74
N GLY A 199 -17.35 45.06 16.89
CA GLY A 199 -18.12 45.15 18.15
C GLY A 199 -18.67 43.81 18.65
N ILE A 200 -18.00 42.69 18.30
CA ILE A 200 -18.41 41.35 18.70
C ILE A 200 -17.74 41.00 20.02
N SER A 201 -18.55 40.63 21.04
CA SER A 201 -18.03 40.09 22.28
C SER A 201 -17.50 38.69 22.08
N ILE A 202 -16.24 38.45 22.40
CA ILE A 202 -15.57 37.13 22.31
C ILE A 202 -15.15 36.66 23.70
N LEU A 203 -15.08 35.35 23.87
CA LEU A 203 -14.44 34.76 25.04
C LEU A 203 -12.93 34.69 24.76
N ASP A 204 -12.20 35.67 25.27
CA ASP A 204 -10.74 35.73 25.15
C ASP A 204 -10.05 35.11 26.36
N LYS A 205 -9.16 34.16 26.13
CA LYS A 205 -8.34 33.49 27.15
C LYS A 205 -6.87 33.97 27.14
N GLY A 206 -6.57 35.01 26.37
CA GLY A 206 -5.25 35.64 26.38
C GLY A 206 -4.16 34.90 25.56
N ASN A 207 -4.43 33.75 24.95
CA ASN A 207 -3.45 32.97 24.20
C ASN A 207 -3.49 33.30 22.70
N ASN A 208 -2.54 32.73 21.97
CA ASN A 208 -2.47 32.79 20.52
C ASN A 208 -2.00 31.43 20.03
N THR A 209 -2.92 30.45 19.95
CA THR A 209 -2.65 29.05 19.68
C THR A 209 -3.05 28.68 18.25
N ASP A 210 -2.13 28.07 17.51
CA ASP A 210 -2.40 27.47 16.21
C ASP A 210 -2.74 25.98 16.40
N PHE A 211 -4.03 25.69 16.58
CA PHE A 211 -4.49 24.33 16.83
C PHE A 211 -4.28 23.37 15.68
N GLN A 212 -4.07 23.85 14.44
CA GLN A 212 -3.68 22.97 13.34
C GLN A 212 -2.28 22.40 13.57
N LYS A 213 -1.34 23.24 14.00
CA LYS A 213 0.03 22.79 14.34
C LYS A 213 0.08 21.91 15.57
N GLU A 214 -0.80 22.13 16.54
CA GLU A 214 -0.84 21.33 17.78
C GLU A 214 -1.26 19.89 17.53
N ILE A 215 -2.01 19.59 16.47
CA ILE A 215 -2.40 18.23 16.10
C ILE A 215 -1.44 17.56 15.13
N GLU A 216 -0.42 18.28 14.62
CA GLU A 216 0.50 17.79 13.63
C GLU A 216 1.76 17.19 14.24
N GLN A 217 2.32 16.23 13.55
CA GLN A 217 3.64 15.67 13.83
C GLN A 217 4.40 15.35 12.54
N THR A 218 5.69 15.19 12.68
CA THR A 218 6.51 14.61 11.60
C THR A 218 6.30 13.11 11.59
N GLY A 219 5.68 12.58 10.54
CA GLY A 219 5.49 11.14 10.35
C GLY A 219 6.78 10.48 9.89
N LEU A 220 7.14 9.39 10.53
CA LEU A 220 8.27 8.54 10.13
C LEU A 220 7.72 7.25 9.52
N GLN A 221 8.38 6.79 8.47
CA GLN A 221 8.05 5.53 7.82
C GLN A 221 9.32 4.70 7.63
N GLN A 222 9.25 3.43 7.98
CA GLN A 222 10.29 2.45 7.71
C GLN A 222 9.67 1.17 7.20
N ASN A 223 10.29 0.62 6.16
CA ASN A 223 9.86 -0.63 5.54
C ASN A 223 11.06 -1.53 5.40
N HIS A 224 10.91 -2.79 5.79
CA HIS A 224 11.94 -3.83 5.69
C HIS A 224 11.31 -5.07 5.10
N HIS A 225 11.93 -5.63 4.08
CA HIS A 225 11.49 -6.85 3.44
C HIS A 225 12.68 -7.73 3.14
N ILE A 226 12.61 -9.00 3.53
CA ILE A 226 13.60 -10.01 3.25
C ILE A 226 12.93 -11.19 2.58
N ALA A 227 13.55 -11.71 1.53
CA ALA A 227 13.07 -12.90 0.83
C ALA A 227 14.19 -13.89 0.60
N PHE A 228 13.92 -15.17 0.86
CA PHE A 228 14.77 -16.31 0.57
C PHE A 228 14.11 -17.14 -0.51
N TYR A 229 14.80 -17.40 -1.59
CA TYR A 229 14.27 -18.20 -2.69
C TYR A 229 15.35 -19.04 -3.36
N GLY A 230 14.95 -20.16 -3.89
CA GLY A 230 15.85 -21.10 -4.55
C GLY A 230 15.13 -22.38 -4.93
N GLY A 231 15.89 -23.38 -5.36
CA GLY A 231 15.32 -24.67 -5.71
C GLY A 231 16.15 -25.47 -6.66
N SER A 232 15.58 -26.56 -7.16
CA SER A 232 16.10 -27.43 -8.19
C SER A 232 15.20 -27.40 -9.44
N SER A 233 15.43 -28.30 -10.37
CA SER A 233 14.52 -28.54 -11.52
C SER A 233 13.16 -29.08 -11.07
N GLU A 234 13.11 -29.77 -9.94
CA GLU A 234 11.92 -30.45 -9.44
C GLU A 234 11.25 -29.73 -8.29
N SER A 235 11.98 -28.92 -7.52
CA SER A 235 11.47 -28.19 -6.37
C SER A 235 11.87 -26.73 -6.42
N SER A 236 10.97 -25.83 -6.07
CA SER A 236 11.30 -24.44 -5.84
C SER A 236 10.56 -23.90 -4.62
N TYR A 237 11.19 -22.98 -3.93
CA TYR A 237 10.63 -22.34 -2.76
C TYR A 237 10.94 -20.85 -2.74
N ARG A 238 10.04 -20.10 -2.12
CA ARG A 238 10.22 -18.72 -1.74
C ARG A 238 9.57 -18.50 -0.37
N VAL A 239 10.31 -17.89 0.53
CA VAL A 239 9.82 -17.43 1.82
C VAL A 239 10.17 -15.96 1.95
N SER A 240 9.22 -15.13 2.27
CA SER A 240 9.46 -13.71 2.52
C SER A 240 8.82 -13.25 3.81
N LEU A 241 9.46 -12.26 4.42
CA LEU A 241 9.01 -11.58 5.63
C LEU A 241 9.08 -10.07 5.37
N GLY A 242 7.99 -9.37 5.66
CA GLY A 242 7.90 -7.93 5.53
C GLY A 242 7.54 -7.30 6.87
N PHE A 243 8.16 -6.18 7.16
CA PHE A 243 7.81 -5.31 8.29
C PHE A 243 7.66 -3.88 7.81
N MET A 244 6.58 -3.25 8.18
CA MET A 244 6.24 -1.88 7.84
C MET A 244 5.80 -1.16 9.10
N ASP A 245 6.44 -0.01 9.39
CA ASP A 245 6.07 0.87 10.48
C ASP A 245 5.88 2.27 9.91
N ARG A 246 4.71 2.85 10.07
CA ARG A 246 4.33 4.14 9.51
C ARG A 246 3.61 4.97 10.54
N GLN A 247 4.14 6.14 10.82
CA GLN A 247 3.48 7.18 11.59
C GLN A 247 2.77 8.16 10.64
N GLY A 248 1.56 8.55 10.98
CA GLY A 248 0.82 9.59 10.29
C GLY A 248 1.39 10.98 10.60
N VAL A 249 0.93 11.98 9.85
CA VAL A 249 1.29 13.38 10.08
C VAL A 249 0.41 14.04 11.15
N ILE A 250 -0.60 13.34 11.64
CA ILE A 250 -1.44 13.75 12.76
C ILE A 250 -1.07 12.93 13.98
N LEU A 251 -1.14 13.56 15.15
CA LEU A 251 -0.84 12.92 16.43
C LEU A 251 -1.71 11.67 16.66
N ASN A 252 -1.11 10.64 17.26
CA ASN A 252 -1.76 9.36 17.56
C ASN A 252 -2.25 8.56 16.37
N GLU A 253 -1.64 8.76 15.19
CA GLU A 253 -1.85 7.90 14.04
C GLU A 253 -0.61 7.08 13.76
N ASP A 254 -0.75 5.77 13.84
CA ASP A 254 0.31 4.84 13.45
C ASP A 254 -0.26 3.54 12.88
N MET A 255 0.53 2.89 12.05
CA MET A 255 0.27 1.58 11.50
C MET A 255 1.55 0.75 11.52
N LYS A 256 1.46 -0.44 12.11
CA LYS A 256 2.52 -1.47 12.04
C LYS A 256 1.95 -2.70 11.36
N ASN A 257 2.61 -3.14 10.33
CA ASN A 257 2.20 -4.34 9.59
C ASN A 257 3.38 -5.30 9.48
N PHE A 258 3.17 -6.53 9.89
CA PHE A 258 4.07 -7.64 9.67
C PHE A 258 3.41 -8.61 8.69
N THR A 259 4.10 -8.96 7.62
CA THR A 259 3.61 -9.86 6.58
C THR A 259 4.55 -11.06 6.45
N SER A 260 3.98 -12.21 6.12
CA SER A 260 4.71 -13.43 5.80
C SER A 260 4.10 -14.07 4.57
N ASN A 261 4.94 -14.45 3.62
CA ASN A 261 4.52 -15.18 2.43
C ASN A 261 5.47 -16.37 2.21
N MET A 262 4.90 -17.54 1.92
CA MET A 262 5.63 -18.75 1.62
C MET A 262 5.00 -19.43 0.41
N ASN A 263 5.83 -19.73 -0.58
CA ASN A 263 5.44 -20.48 -1.76
C ASN A 263 6.42 -21.65 -1.94
N MET A 264 5.88 -22.84 -2.14
CA MET A 264 6.63 -24.04 -2.48
C MET A 264 5.99 -24.70 -3.68
N ASN A 265 6.81 -25.17 -4.59
CA ASN A 265 6.39 -25.99 -5.72
C ASN A 265 7.26 -27.25 -5.76
N GLN A 266 6.63 -28.41 -5.83
CA GLN A 266 7.30 -29.70 -5.91
C GLN A 266 6.72 -30.50 -7.07
N LYS A 267 7.58 -30.86 -8.03
CA LYS A 267 7.25 -31.80 -9.09
C LYS A 267 7.68 -33.21 -8.66
N MET A 268 6.80 -34.17 -8.82
CA MET A 268 7.02 -35.56 -8.51
C MET A 268 6.68 -36.43 -9.70
N PHE A 269 7.25 -37.64 -9.74
CA PHE A 269 7.01 -38.64 -10.79
C PHE A 269 7.30 -38.08 -12.19
N ASP A 270 8.52 -37.55 -12.40
CA ASP A 270 8.97 -36.94 -13.68
C ASP A 270 8.03 -35.82 -14.18
N GLY A 271 7.40 -35.08 -13.25
CA GLY A 271 6.50 -33.98 -13.57
C GLY A 271 5.04 -34.39 -13.76
N PHE A 272 4.69 -35.65 -13.58
CA PHE A 272 3.30 -36.11 -13.65
C PHE A 272 2.42 -35.50 -12.53
N LEU A 273 3.02 -35.27 -11.36
CA LEU A 273 2.35 -34.61 -10.24
C LEU A 273 3.09 -33.32 -9.88
N ASN A 274 2.37 -32.20 -9.91
CA ASN A 274 2.86 -30.90 -9.48
C ASN A 274 2.08 -30.49 -8.22
N CYS A 275 2.79 -30.40 -7.10
CA CYS A 275 2.22 -29.94 -5.82
C CYS A 275 2.66 -28.49 -5.58
N GLU A 276 1.70 -27.59 -5.46
CA GLU A 276 1.92 -26.20 -5.17
C GLU A 276 1.30 -25.85 -3.80
N LEU A 277 2.10 -25.32 -2.89
CA LEU A 277 1.69 -24.86 -1.58
C LEU A 277 1.97 -23.37 -1.47
N GLY A 278 0.91 -22.57 -1.27
CA GLY A 278 0.98 -21.14 -1.00
C GLY A 278 0.42 -20.84 0.40
N MET A 279 1.14 -20.05 1.17
CA MET A 279 0.69 -19.55 2.47
C MET A 279 1.04 -18.07 2.57
N PHE A 280 0.10 -17.25 2.97
CA PHE A 280 0.37 -15.84 3.25
C PHE A 280 -0.46 -15.39 4.46
N GLY A 281 0.04 -14.40 5.17
CA GLY A 281 -0.64 -13.84 6.31
C GLY A 281 -0.02 -12.54 6.77
N SER A 282 -0.79 -11.78 7.54
CA SER A 282 -0.32 -10.54 8.13
C SER A 282 -0.89 -10.31 9.52
N ILE A 283 -0.14 -9.56 10.31
CA ILE A 283 -0.59 -9.01 11.59
C ILE A 283 -0.44 -7.50 11.49
N GLN A 284 -1.57 -6.80 11.49
CA GLN A 284 -1.61 -5.35 11.43
C GLN A 284 -2.13 -4.77 12.76
N LYS A 285 -1.39 -3.80 13.28
CA LYS A 285 -1.80 -2.98 14.42
C LYS A 285 -1.85 -1.53 13.98
N ASN A 286 -2.96 -0.87 14.22
CA ASN A 286 -3.18 0.52 13.84
C ASN A 286 -3.85 1.29 14.96
N HIS A 287 -3.42 2.52 15.14
CA HIS A 287 -4.15 3.55 15.85
C HIS A 287 -4.64 4.55 14.82
N ASN A 288 -5.95 4.69 14.73
CA ASN A 288 -6.58 5.62 13.80
C ASN A 288 -7.42 6.61 14.60
N LEU A 289 -7.47 7.85 14.15
CA LEU A 289 -8.44 8.78 14.64
C LEU A 289 -9.86 8.30 14.32
N VAL A 290 -10.77 8.41 15.28
CA VAL A 290 -12.16 7.99 15.11
C VAL A 290 -12.87 8.79 14.02
N ASP A 291 -12.57 10.09 13.95
CA ASP A 291 -13.14 11.00 12.95
C ASP A 291 -12.07 12.03 12.51
N TYR A 292 -11.42 11.72 11.42
CA TYR A 292 -10.36 12.53 10.84
C TYR A 292 -10.85 13.92 10.42
N GLN A 293 -12.01 13.98 9.73
CA GLN A 293 -12.57 15.22 9.23
C GLN A 293 -12.99 16.12 10.38
N LYS A 294 -13.62 15.57 11.41
CA LYS A 294 -14.04 16.32 12.61
C LYS A 294 -12.84 16.88 13.37
N THR A 295 -11.76 16.09 13.49
CA THR A 295 -10.53 16.53 14.16
C THR A 295 -9.92 17.75 13.45
N PHE A 296 -9.76 17.69 12.13
CA PHE A 296 -9.28 18.84 11.35
C PHE A 296 -10.21 20.04 11.39
N TYR A 297 -11.50 19.82 11.21
CA TYR A 297 -12.48 20.88 11.28
C TYR A 297 -12.48 21.56 12.64
N SER A 298 -12.43 20.77 13.71
CA SER A 298 -12.37 21.30 15.07
C SER A 298 -11.09 22.10 15.31
N ALA A 299 -9.94 21.60 14.89
CA ALA A 299 -8.66 22.31 15.01
C ALA A 299 -8.65 23.63 14.23
N ALA A 300 -9.24 23.64 13.02
CA ALA A 300 -9.32 24.84 12.18
C ALA A 300 -10.30 25.88 12.72
N THR A 301 -11.40 25.46 13.34
CA THR A 301 -12.47 26.38 13.81
C THR A 301 -12.43 26.69 15.30
N PHE A 302 -11.52 26.06 16.04
CA PHE A 302 -11.41 26.32 17.47
C PHE A 302 -10.93 27.75 17.74
N ASN A 303 -11.37 28.32 18.86
CA ASN A 303 -11.03 29.67 19.22
C ASN A 303 -9.52 29.82 19.53
N PRO A 304 -8.75 30.57 18.74
CA PRO A 304 -7.30 30.64 18.85
C PRO A 304 -6.79 31.35 20.11
N THR A 305 -7.68 31.92 20.90
CA THR A 305 -7.32 32.58 22.17
C THR A 305 -7.25 31.62 23.36
N TYR A 306 -7.60 30.35 23.17
CA TYR A 306 -7.48 29.32 24.19
C TYR A 306 -6.07 28.76 24.32
N PRO A 307 -5.65 28.28 25.50
CA PRO A 307 -4.42 27.54 25.66
C PRO A 307 -4.51 26.17 24.99
N ASN A 308 -3.36 25.58 24.62
CA ASN A 308 -3.30 24.25 24.06
C ASN A 308 -3.53 23.11 25.07
N HIS A 309 -3.40 23.41 26.36
CA HIS A 309 -3.67 22.48 27.48
C HIS A 309 -4.77 22.98 28.37
N LYS A 310 -5.54 22.06 28.95
CA LYS A 310 -6.39 22.40 30.13
C LYS A 310 -5.47 22.43 31.34
N ASP A 311 -5.38 23.59 31.98
CA ASP A 311 -4.88 23.71 33.34
C ASP A 311 -5.83 23.02 34.33
#